data_dcb436a084d2398e2e21a30f90e49c01
#
_entry.id   dcb436a084d2398e2e21a30f90e49c01
#
_cell.length_a   1.000
_cell.length_b   1.000
_cell.length_c   1.000
_cell.angle_alpha   90.00
_cell.angle_beta   90.00
_cell.angle_gamma   90.00
#
_symmetry.space_group_name_H-M   'P 1'
#
loop_
_entity.id
_entity.type
_entity.pdbx_description
1 polymer ?
#
loop_
_entity_poly.entity_id
_entity_poly.type
_entity_poly.pdbx_seq_one_letter_code
_entity_poly.pdbx_strand_id
1 'polypeptide(L)'
;MGEFKDGERIQLNDSIIQIENEYYSTIRPKRVCPTGDRPINVLEAEGIDYVELRCIDLNPSSFIGITEEQVYFLDLLILYSFFNDSPEITDSESNELFKIHKTVVNEGRMPGAMIKTNAGKTSIKDEALRILSGMKEIAEFMDNEVSENGDRVWSDYLSNQITVAENLDLALSGNLLKDIQDQDINFQEYGLRLSHLHKHQMDNTSPKNDHSFSAIANESLDAAEKIEKENQIDFEDYLKEFLGKIS
;
A
#
# COMPACT_ATOMS: atom_id res chain seq x y z
N MET A 1 -21.31 25.31 -2.39
CA MET A 1 -21.34 25.68 -3.84
C MET A 1 -19.93 25.57 -4.39
N GLY A 2 -19.77 25.14 -5.66
CA GLY A 2 -18.44 25.11 -6.26
C GLY A 2 -17.84 26.53 -6.41
N GLU A 3 -16.51 26.60 -6.47
CA GLU A 3 -15.80 27.85 -6.67
C GLU A 3 -15.58 28.09 -8.17
N PHE A 4 -15.78 29.33 -8.62
CA PHE A 4 -15.65 29.74 -10.03
C PHE A 4 -14.69 30.92 -10.14
N LYS A 5 -13.87 30.90 -11.19
CA LYS A 5 -13.03 32.03 -11.59
C LYS A 5 -13.22 32.32 -13.08
N ASP A 6 -13.50 33.57 -13.42
CA ASP A 6 -13.75 34.03 -14.80
C ASP A 6 -14.83 33.23 -15.55
N GLY A 7 -15.79 32.63 -14.82
CA GLY A 7 -16.87 31.83 -15.37
C GLY A 7 -16.54 30.35 -15.49
N GLU A 8 -15.32 29.95 -15.23
CA GLU A 8 -14.89 28.53 -15.21
C GLU A 8 -14.89 27.96 -13.79
N ARG A 9 -15.36 26.73 -13.64
CA ARG A 9 -15.32 26.02 -12.37
C ARG A 9 -13.90 25.63 -12.02
N ILE A 10 -13.42 26.03 -10.84
CA ILE A 10 -12.09 25.72 -10.33
C ILE A 10 -12.12 24.75 -9.15
N GLN A 11 -13.25 24.64 -8.45
CA GLN A 11 -13.48 23.66 -7.38
C GLN A 11 -14.92 23.16 -7.40
N LEU A 12 -15.12 21.88 -7.04
CA LEU A 12 -16.45 21.27 -6.97
C LEU A 12 -17.27 21.82 -5.80
N ASN A 13 -16.59 22.09 -4.67
CA ASN A 13 -17.16 22.66 -3.46
C ASN A 13 -16.10 23.46 -2.69
N ASP A 14 -16.45 24.01 -1.54
CA ASP A 14 -15.61 24.83 -0.66
C ASP A 14 -14.79 24.01 0.36
N SER A 15 -14.79 22.70 0.25
CA SER A 15 -13.99 21.79 1.09
C SER A 15 -12.59 21.59 0.51
N ILE A 16 -11.61 21.25 1.37
CA ILE A 16 -10.26 20.87 0.93
C ILE A 16 -10.32 19.58 0.11
N ILE A 17 -11.07 18.59 0.59
CA ILE A 17 -11.35 17.35 -0.13
C ILE A 17 -12.60 17.56 -0.97
N GLN A 18 -12.49 17.47 -2.29
CA GLN A 18 -13.58 17.75 -3.22
C GLN A 18 -14.53 16.56 -3.38
N ILE A 19 -13.97 15.34 -3.37
CA ILE A 19 -14.69 14.07 -3.39
C ILE A 19 -14.03 13.07 -2.43
N GLU A 20 -14.77 12.10 -1.93
CA GLU A 20 -14.27 11.08 -0.98
C GLU A 20 -13.10 10.26 -1.54
N ASN A 21 -12.96 10.17 -2.86
CA ASN A 21 -11.86 9.44 -3.51
C ASN A 21 -10.49 10.09 -3.27
N GLU A 22 -10.46 11.39 -2.94
CA GLU A 22 -9.22 12.12 -2.61
C GLU A 22 -8.71 11.82 -1.20
N TYR A 23 -9.51 11.17 -0.36
CA TYR A 23 -9.07 10.78 0.98
C TYR A 23 -8.08 9.61 0.89
N TYR A 24 -6.87 9.83 1.37
CA TYR A 24 -5.81 8.82 1.44
C TYR A 24 -5.64 8.30 2.86
N SER A 25 -5.65 6.97 2.97
CA SER A 25 -5.34 6.24 4.20
C SER A 25 -4.29 5.16 3.91
N THR A 26 -3.62 4.66 4.96
CA THR A 26 -2.63 3.58 4.86
C THR A 26 -3.23 2.25 4.45
N ILE A 27 -4.50 2.05 4.79
CA ILE A 27 -5.31 0.90 4.38
C ILE A 27 -6.64 1.45 3.87
N ARG A 28 -7.12 0.93 2.75
CA ARG A 28 -8.39 1.34 2.16
C ARG A 28 -9.28 0.14 1.90
N PRO A 29 -10.54 0.15 2.40
CA PRO A 29 -11.53 -0.82 1.98
C PRO A 29 -11.88 -0.61 0.51
N LYS A 30 -12.05 -1.70 -0.22
CA LYS A 30 -12.29 -1.69 -1.66
C LYS A 30 -13.39 -2.65 -2.05
N ARG A 31 -14.07 -2.27 -3.11
CA ARG A 31 -14.96 -3.10 -3.89
C ARG A 31 -14.90 -2.67 -5.35
N VAL A 32 -15.13 -3.60 -6.27
CA VAL A 32 -15.20 -3.27 -7.70
C VAL A 32 -16.38 -2.33 -7.91
N CYS A 33 -16.09 -1.14 -8.44
CA CYS A 33 -17.09 -0.10 -8.67
C CYS A 33 -17.26 0.08 -10.19
N PRO A 34 -18.50 0.02 -10.72
CA PRO A 34 -18.76 0.34 -12.11
C PRO A 34 -18.28 1.74 -12.49
N THR A 35 -17.89 1.90 -13.75
CA THR A 35 -17.46 3.22 -14.26
C THR A 35 -18.58 4.26 -14.13
N GLY A 36 -18.27 5.40 -13.52
CA GLY A 36 -19.24 6.48 -13.29
C GLY A 36 -20.05 6.35 -12.01
N ASP A 37 -19.88 5.26 -11.24
CA ASP A 37 -20.46 5.15 -9.90
C ASP A 37 -19.48 5.61 -8.82
N ARG A 38 -20.03 5.88 -7.62
CA ARG A 38 -19.23 6.31 -6.48
C ARG A 38 -18.86 5.09 -5.62
N PRO A 39 -17.55 4.87 -5.37
CA PRO A 39 -17.10 3.74 -4.57
C PRO A 39 -17.75 3.66 -3.17
N ILE A 40 -18.06 4.80 -2.55
CA ILE A 40 -18.69 4.83 -1.23
C ILE A 40 -20.08 4.20 -1.25
N ASN A 41 -20.88 4.49 -2.26
CA ASN A 41 -22.25 3.95 -2.38
C ASN A 41 -22.21 2.42 -2.57
N VAL A 42 -21.26 1.92 -3.37
CA VAL A 42 -21.10 0.48 -3.60
C VAL A 42 -20.62 -0.23 -2.33
N LEU A 43 -19.69 0.37 -1.60
CA LEU A 43 -19.23 -0.15 -0.30
C LEU A 43 -20.35 -0.17 0.75
N GLU A 44 -21.20 0.85 0.79
CA GLU A 44 -22.33 0.93 1.72
C GLU A 44 -23.39 -0.12 1.39
N ALA A 45 -23.70 -0.29 0.11
CA ALA A 45 -24.75 -1.21 -0.34
C ALA A 45 -24.34 -2.70 -0.24
N GLU A 46 -23.09 -3.02 -0.51
CA GLU A 46 -22.63 -4.38 -0.75
C GLU A 46 -21.47 -4.83 0.17
N GLY A 47 -20.91 -3.91 0.95
CA GLY A 47 -19.78 -4.20 1.86
C GLY A 47 -18.41 -4.23 1.18
N ILE A 48 -17.42 -4.72 1.89
CA ILE A 48 -16.00 -4.74 1.48
C ILE A 48 -15.68 -6.08 0.82
N ASP A 49 -15.08 -6.05 -0.37
CA ASP A 49 -14.55 -7.25 -1.04
C ASP A 49 -13.09 -7.51 -0.66
N TYR A 50 -12.28 -6.46 -0.59
CA TYR A 50 -10.86 -6.56 -0.31
C TYR A 50 -10.32 -5.28 0.34
N VAL A 51 -9.10 -5.35 0.85
CA VAL A 51 -8.37 -4.20 1.40
C VAL A 51 -7.15 -3.90 0.55
N GLU A 52 -6.87 -2.61 0.37
CA GLU A 52 -5.68 -2.12 -0.32
C GLU A 52 -4.69 -1.57 0.72
N LEU A 53 -3.52 -2.19 0.81
CA LEU A 53 -2.42 -1.71 1.66
C LEU A 53 -1.60 -0.68 0.87
N ARG A 54 -1.46 0.53 1.41
CA ARG A 54 -0.76 1.66 0.75
C ARG A 54 0.48 2.15 1.47
N CYS A 55 0.76 1.60 2.65
CA CYS A 55 1.87 2.03 3.50
C CYS A 55 3.14 1.20 3.35
N ILE A 56 3.25 0.42 2.26
CA ILE A 56 4.41 -0.44 2.02
C ILE A 56 5.41 0.32 1.17
N ASP A 57 6.65 0.44 1.67
CA ASP A 57 7.74 1.02 0.91
C ASP A 57 8.13 0.10 -0.26
N LEU A 58 8.42 0.70 -1.41
CA LEU A 58 9.01 -0.02 -2.53
C LEU A 58 10.36 -0.60 -2.12
N ASN A 59 10.55 -1.89 -2.35
CA ASN A 59 11.83 -2.54 -2.13
C ASN A 59 12.76 -2.34 -3.34
N PRO A 60 13.80 -1.51 -3.24
CA PRO A 60 14.66 -1.20 -4.36
C PRO A 60 15.55 -2.38 -4.79
N SER A 61 15.67 -3.44 -3.99
CA SER A 61 16.41 -4.65 -4.38
C SER A 61 15.63 -5.57 -5.32
N SER A 62 14.33 -5.36 -5.45
CA SER A 62 13.45 -6.12 -6.35
C SER A 62 13.02 -5.28 -7.55
N PHE A 63 13.12 -5.82 -8.76
CA PHE A 63 12.70 -5.11 -9.98
C PHE A 63 11.18 -4.89 -10.08
N ILE A 64 10.39 -5.63 -9.30
CA ILE A 64 8.93 -5.44 -9.17
C ILE A 64 8.55 -4.61 -7.93
N GLY A 65 9.54 -4.17 -7.13
CA GLY A 65 9.32 -3.31 -5.96
C GLY A 65 8.86 -4.02 -4.68
N ILE A 66 8.68 -5.34 -4.72
CA ILE A 66 8.31 -6.19 -3.58
C ILE A 66 9.01 -7.54 -3.67
N THR A 67 9.30 -8.17 -2.55
CA THR A 67 9.87 -9.52 -2.49
C THR A 67 8.83 -10.53 -2.05
N GLU A 68 9.09 -11.81 -2.36
CA GLU A 68 8.27 -12.93 -1.91
C GLU A 68 8.13 -12.94 -0.37
N GLU A 69 9.22 -12.73 0.35
CA GLU A 69 9.23 -12.62 1.81
C GLU A 69 8.27 -11.52 2.33
N GLN A 70 8.25 -10.37 1.67
CA GLN A 70 7.33 -9.29 2.04
C GLN A 70 5.87 -9.69 1.80
N VAL A 71 5.56 -10.43 0.75
CA VAL A 71 4.20 -10.92 0.48
C VAL A 71 3.76 -11.89 1.58
N TYR A 72 4.55 -12.91 1.89
CA TYR A 72 4.24 -13.85 2.97
C TYR A 72 4.07 -13.15 4.33
N PHE A 73 4.91 -12.18 4.63
CA PHE A 73 4.77 -11.38 5.86
C PHE A 73 3.45 -10.59 5.89
N LEU A 74 3.05 -9.99 4.77
CA LEU A 74 1.81 -9.23 4.68
C LEU A 74 0.58 -10.14 4.86
N ASP A 75 0.60 -11.33 4.29
CA ASP A 75 -0.47 -12.31 4.51
C ASP A 75 -0.59 -12.68 5.99
N LEU A 76 0.53 -12.95 6.67
CA LEU A 76 0.52 -13.20 8.11
C LEU A 76 -0.02 -12.01 8.90
N LEU A 77 0.35 -10.77 8.54
CA LEU A 77 -0.13 -9.56 9.20
C LEU A 77 -1.64 -9.38 9.03
N ILE A 78 -2.16 -9.66 7.83
CA ILE A 78 -3.59 -9.59 7.53
C ILE A 78 -4.35 -10.64 8.33
N LEU A 79 -3.88 -11.89 8.32
CA LEU A 79 -4.49 -12.99 9.10
C LEU A 79 -4.45 -12.70 10.60
N TYR A 80 -3.31 -12.25 11.11
CA TYR A 80 -3.18 -11.83 12.51
C TYR A 80 -4.20 -10.73 12.86
N SER A 81 -4.32 -9.72 12.01
CA SER A 81 -5.26 -8.63 12.22
C SER A 81 -6.72 -9.09 12.16
N PHE A 82 -7.03 -10.06 11.30
CA PHE A 82 -8.37 -10.63 11.15
C PHE A 82 -8.80 -11.46 12.36
N PHE A 83 -7.89 -12.19 12.98
CA PHE A 83 -8.19 -13.05 14.15
C PHE A 83 -8.13 -12.31 15.49
N ASN A 84 -7.64 -11.08 15.51
CA ASN A 84 -7.63 -10.27 16.73
C ASN A 84 -8.89 -9.43 16.86
N ASP A 85 -9.28 -9.12 18.10
CA ASP A 85 -10.36 -8.17 18.39
C ASP A 85 -10.07 -6.81 17.76
N SER A 86 -11.04 -6.27 17.06
CA SER A 86 -10.97 -4.97 16.39
C SER A 86 -12.17 -4.11 16.79
N PRO A 87 -12.15 -3.51 17.99
CA PRO A 87 -13.21 -2.59 18.41
C PRO A 87 -13.21 -1.32 17.57
N GLU A 88 -14.33 -0.61 17.57
CA GLU A 88 -14.45 0.69 16.91
C GLU A 88 -13.41 1.68 17.46
N ILE A 89 -12.77 2.41 16.55
CA ILE A 89 -11.76 3.43 16.87
C ILE A 89 -12.49 4.74 17.16
N THR A 90 -12.25 5.32 18.33
CA THR A 90 -12.76 6.64 18.70
C THR A 90 -11.92 7.75 18.03
N ASP A 91 -12.47 8.98 17.92
CA ASP A 91 -11.74 10.16 17.39
C ASP A 91 -10.45 10.43 18.18
N SER A 92 -10.47 10.26 19.49
CA SER A 92 -9.28 10.42 20.34
C SER A 92 -8.21 9.39 20.01
N GLU A 93 -8.60 8.15 19.81
CA GLU A 93 -7.70 7.05 19.45
C GLU A 93 -7.15 7.23 18.04
N SER A 94 -7.98 7.64 17.08
CA SER A 94 -7.55 7.99 15.72
C SER A 94 -6.45 9.04 15.73
N ASN A 95 -6.58 10.09 16.54
CA ASN A 95 -5.56 11.13 16.71
C ASN A 95 -4.25 10.58 17.31
N GLU A 96 -4.32 9.66 18.27
CA GLU A 96 -3.13 9.02 18.85
C GLU A 96 -2.46 8.08 17.83
N LEU A 97 -3.22 7.31 17.06
CA LEU A 97 -2.70 6.45 15.98
C LEU A 97 -1.98 7.27 14.91
N PHE A 98 -2.51 8.44 14.55
CA PHE A 98 -1.82 9.35 13.63
C PHE A 98 -0.47 9.83 14.17
N LYS A 99 -0.37 10.14 15.48
CA LYS A 99 0.91 10.50 16.12
C LYS A 99 1.88 9.32 16.13
N ILE A 100 1.40 8.11 16.45
CA ILE A 100 2.20 6.89 16.41
C ILE A 100 2.76 6.69 15.00
N HIS A 101 1.90 6.75 13.98
CA HIS A 101 2.33 6.63 12.58
C HIS A 101 3.43 7.64 12.23
N LYS A 102 3.23 8.91 12.57
CA LYS A 102 4.23 9.96 12.34
C LYS A 102 5.56 9.68 13.07
N THR A 103 5.50 9.17 14.30
CA THR A 103 6.70 8.80 15.06
C THR A 103 7.42 7.63 14.40
N VAL A 104 6.71 6.59 13.99
CA VAL A 104 7.30 5.43 13.29
C VAL A 104 7.96 5.85 11.98
N VAL A 105 7.32 6.70 11.19
CA VAL A 105 7.87 7.20 9.92
C VAL A 105 9.17 7.99 10.13
N ASN A 106 9.22 8.86 11.15
CA ASN A 106 10.37 9.76 11.35
C ASN A 106 11.47 9.16 12.22
N GLU A 107 11.11 8.32 13.17
CA GLU A 107 11.99 7.86 14.25
C GLU A 107 12.06 6.33 14.36
N GLY A 108 11.45 5.59 13.42
CA GLY A 108 11.28 4.13 13.50
C GLY A 108 12.57 3.35 13.72
N ARG A 109 13.71 3.80 13.20
CA ARG A 109 15.03 3.21 13.43
C ARG A 109 15.85 3.88 14.54
N MET A 110 15.31 4.91 15.19
CA MET A 110 16.04 5.59 16.28
C MET A 110 16.07 4.69 17.52
N PRO A 111 17.25 4.38 18.09
CA PRO A 111 17.36 3.58 19.30
C PRO A 111 16.55 4.19 20.45
N GLY A 112 15.66 3.39 21.05
CA GLY A 112 14.84 3.81 22.17
C GLY A 112 13.66 4.72 21.81
N ALA A 113 13.32 4.88 20.54
CA ALA A 113 12.12 5.61 20.11
C ALA A 113 10.86 5.01 20.76
N MET A 114 10.03 5.88 21.34
CA MET A 114 8.88 5.48 22.16
C MET A 114 7.57 5.91 21.51
N ILE A 115 6.58 5.04 21.60
CA ILE A 115 5.20 5.31 21.21
C ILE A 115 4.26 5.11 22.40
N LYS A 116 3.04 5.63 22.27
CA LYS A 116 1.99 5.46 23.28
C LYS A 116 0.84 4.66 22.66
N THR A 117 0.72 3.40 23.05
CA THR A 117 -0.39 2.52 22.67
C THR A 117 -1.51 2.55 23.72
N ASN A 118 -2.62 1.87 23.47
CA ASN A 118 -3.69 1.69 24.45
C ASN A 118 -3.22 0.94 25.70
N ALA A 119 -2.19 0.09 25.59
CA ALA A 119 -1.56 -0.62 26.70
C ALA A 119 -0.59 0.23 27.51
N GLY A 120 -0.25 1.44 27.02
CA GLY A 120 0.69 2.35 27.68
C GLY A 120 1.86 2.77 26.81
N LYS A 121 2.91 3.30 27.41
CA LYS A 121 4.12 3.72 26.72
C LYS A 121 5.06 2.54 26.51
N THR A 122 5.47 2.32 25.27
CA THR A 122 6.35 1.20 24.87
C THR A 122 7.36 1.68 23.83
N SER A 123 8.45 0.94 23.63
CA SER A 123 9.35 1.21 22.51
C SER A 123 8.75 0.70 21.18
N ILE A 124 9.12 1.33 20.06
CA ILE A 124 8.74 0.82 18.72
C ILE A 124 9.20 -0.63 18.55
N LYS A 125 10.41 -0.95 18.99
CA LYS A 125 10.98 -2.30 18.97
C LYS A 125 10.12 -3.31 19.74
N ASP A 126 9.79 -3.00 21.00
CA ASP A 126 9.03 -3.93 21.85
C ASP A 126 7.63 -4.15 21.30
N GLU A 127 6.99 -3.10 20.77
CA GLU A 127 5.68 -3.24 20.15
C GLU A 127 5.73 -4.07 18.86
N ALA A 128 6.73 -3.86 18.01
CA ALA A 128 6.96 -4.69 16.82
C ALA A 128 7.16 -6.17 17.20
N LEU A 129 8.02 -6.46 18.20
CA LEU A 129 8.25 -7.83 18.67
C LEU A 129 6.98 -8.45 19.29
N ARG A 130 6.17 -7.67 19.98
CA ARG A 130 4.87 -8.15 20.52
C ARG A 130 3.94 -8.60 19.39
N ILE A 131 3.79 -7.78 18.33
CA ILE A 131 2.95 -8.10 17.17
C ILE A 131 3.50 -9.33 16.45
N LEU A 132 4.79 -9.36 16.13
CA LEU A 132 5.44 -10.49 15.46
C LEU A 132 5.33 -11.79 16.27
N SER A 133 5.43 -11.70 17.60
CA SER A 133 5.23 -12.88 18.47
C SER A 133 3.80 -13.43 18.38
N GLY A 134 2.80 -12.55 18.23
CA GLY A 134 1.40 -12.97 18.05
C GLY A 134 1.11 -13.67 16.72
N MET A 135 1.99 -13.52 15.73
CA MET A 135 1.83 -14.17 14.41
C MET A 135 2.37 -15.61 14.38
N LYS A 136 3.12 -16.08 15.38
CA LYS A 136 3.84 -17.37 15.36
C LYS A 136 2.91 -18.57 15.15
N GLU A 137 1.81 -18.62 15.89
CA GLU A 137 0.84 -19.73 15.78
C GLU A 137 0.19 -19.76 14.39
N ILE A 138 -0.05 -18.59 13.79
CA ILE A 138 -0.59 -18.48 12.44
C ILE A 138 0.45 -18.97 11.42
N ALA A 139 1.71 -18.58 11.56
CA ALA A 139 2.78 -19.02 10.68
C ALA A 139 2.98 -20.54 10.73
N GLU A 140 2.97 -21.13 11.93
CA GLU A 140 3.05 -22.58 12.12
C GLU A 140 1.83 -23.31 11.50
N PHE A 141 0.64 -22.76 11.63
CA PHE A 141 -0.55 -23.28 10.97
C PHE A 141 -0.42 -23.25 9.44
N MET A 142 0.02 -22.12 8.88
CA MET A 142 0.22 -21.98 7.44
C MET A 142 1.29 -22.94 6.89
N ASP A 143 2.38 -23.15 7.63
CA ASP A 143 3.42 -24.14 7.25
C ASP A 143 2.87 -25.56 7.23
N ASN A 144 1.97 -25.92 8.15
CA ASN A 144 1.43 -27.27 8.25
C ASN A 144 0.31 -27.57 7.26
N GLU A 145 -0.56 -26.59 6.99
CA GLU A 145 -1.81 -26.80 6.26
C GLU A 145 -1.77 -26.27 4.81
N VAL A 146 -0.90 -25.29 4.52
CA VAL A 146 -0.86 -24.63 3.22
C VAL A 146 0.43 -24.89 2.45
N SER A 147 1.56 -25.04 3.14
CA SER A 147 2.84 -25.32 2.48
C SER A 147 2.84 -26.67 1.77
N GLU A 148 3.22 -26.66 0.50
CA GLU A 148 3.54 -27.87 -0.23
C GLU A 148 4.89 -28.43 0.27
N ASN A 149 4.99 -29.73 0.45
CA ASN A 149 6.22 -30.45 0.85
C ASN A 149 6.71 -30.26 2.31
N GLY A 150 5.95 -29.63 3.19
CA GLY A 150 6.35 -29.43 4.60
C GLY A 150 7.44 -28.37 4.79
N ASP A 151 7.58 -27.46 3.85
CA ASP A 151 8.49 -26.32 3.95
C ASP A 151 7.99 -25.35 5.02
N ARG A 152 8.93 -24.77 5.80
CA ARG A 152 8.63 -23.81 6.87
C ARG A 152 8.71 -22.35 6.39
N VAL A 153 8.18 -22.07 5.22
CA VAL A 153 8.32 -20.79 4.53
C VAL A 153 7.79 -19.63 5.37
N TRP A 154 6.60 -19.80 5.96
CA TRP A 154 5.93 -18.76 6.76
C TRP A 154 6.67 -18.47 8.06
N SER A 155 7.09 -19.52 8.79
CA SER A 155 7.85 -19.38 10.03
C SER A 155 9.24 -18.82 9.80
N ASP A 156 9.90 -19.18 8.70
CA ASP A 156 11.24 -18.72 8.38
C ASP A 156 11.22 -17.21 8.02
N TYR A 157 10.27 -16.78 7.21
CA TYR A 157 10.10 -15.36 6.90
C TYR A 157 9.69 -14.51 8.12
N LEU A 158 8.83 -15.05 8.97
CA LEU A 158 8.49 -14.39 10.23
C LEU A 158 9.73 -14.26 11.14
N SER A 159 10.58 -15.28 11.22
CA SER A 159 11.83 -15.26 11.98
C SER A 159 12.80 -14.19 11.46
N ASN A 160 12.86 -13.99 10.14
CA ASN A 160 13.64 -12.91 9.54
C ASN A 160 13.11 -11.53 9.98
N GLN A 161 11.79 -11.33 9.99
CA GLN A 161 11.19 -10.07 10.46
C GLN A 161 11.42 -9.83 11.95
N ILE A 162 11.43 -10.87 12.78
CA ILE A 162 11.83 -10.77 14.19
C ILE A 162 13.28 -10.32 14.32
N THR A 163 14.19 -10.88 13.53
CA THR A 163 15.60 -10.46 13.48
C THR A 163 15.75 -8.99 13.09
N VAL A 164 14.99 -8.52 12.09
CA VAL A 164 14.94 -7.10 11.70
C VAL A 164 14.42 -6.23 12.85
N ALA A 165 13.36 -6.64 13.54
CA ALA A 165 12.83 -5.89 14.69
C ALA A 165 13.82 -5.84 15.88
N GLU A 166 14.62 -6.89 16.07
CA GLU A 166 15.69 -6.92 17.07
C GLU A 166 16.86 -5.99 16.72
N ASN A 167 17.17 -5.86 15.44
CA ASN A 167 18.20 -4.99 14.89
C ASN A 167 17.66 -4.15 13.72
N LEU A 168 17.14 -2.96 14.02
CA LEU A 168 16.49 -2.07 13.07
C LEU A 168 17.41 -1.54 11.96
N ASP A 169 18.75 -1.69 12.09
CA ASP A 169 19.68 -1.38 11.00
C ASP A 169 19.56 -2.37 9.83
N LEU A 170 18.97 -3.54 10.06
CA LEU A 170 18.65 -4.53 9.03
C LEU A 170 17.34 -4.21 8.27
N ALA A 171 16.59 -3.20 8.71
CA ALA A 171 15.42 -2.75 7.98
C ALA A 171 15.80 -2.27 6.58
N LEU A 172 14.83 -2.32 5.63
CA LEU A 172 15.05 -1.94 4.23
C LEU A 172 15.75 -0.57 4.08
N SER A 173 15.29 0.44 4.84
CA SER A 173 15.91 1.77 4.83
C SER A 173 17.31 1.80 5.45
N GLY A 174 17.62 0.89 6.38
CA GLY A 174 18.95 0.73 6.97
C GLY A 174 19.94 0.17 5.97
N ASN A 175 19.56 -0.91 5.32
CA ASN A 175 20.35 -1.56 4.28
C ASN A 175 20.63 -0.59 3.10
N LEU A 176 19.61 0.11 2.64
CA LEU A 176 19.75 1.11 1.56
C LEU A 176 20.74 2.22 1.96
N LEU A 177 20.62 2.77 3.15
CA LEU A 177 21.54 3.81 3.63
C LEU A 177 22.97 3.30 3.72
N LYS A 178 23.15 2.08 4.22
CA LYS A 178 24.46 1.43 4.29
C LYS A 178 25.06 1.24 2.89
N ASP A 179 24.29 0.73 1.94
CA ASP A 179 24.75 0.52 0.55
C ASP A 179 25.22 1.83 -0.11
N ILE A 180 24.50 2.93 0.12
CA ILE A 180 24.87 4.26 -0.38
C ILE A 180 26.18 4.73 0.26
N GLN A 181 26.33 4.55 1.57
CA GLN A 181 27.54 4.95 2.32
C GLN A 181 28.75 4.10 1.94
N ASP A 182 28.60 2.79 1.86
CA ASP A 182 29.68 1.85 1.53
C ASP A 182 30.21 2.07 0.10
N GLN A 183 29.36 2.54 -0.82
CA GLN A 183 29.73 2.85 -2.20
C GLN A 183 30.20 4.30 -2.41
N ASP A 184 30.09 5.15 -1.39
CA ASP A 184 30.39 6.60 -1.45
C ASP A 184 29.69 7.32 -2.62
N ILE A 185 28.40 7.05 -2.79
CA ILE A 185 27.55 7.63 -3.84
C ILE A 185 26.37 8.38 -3.24
N ASN A 186 25.69 9.21 -4.04
CA ASN A 186 24.46 9.85 -3.61
C ASN A 186 23.22 8.98 -3.94
N PHE A 187 22.09 9.34 -3.38
CA PHE A 187 20.83 8.61 -3.55
C PHE A 187 20.39 8.53 -5.02
N GLN A 188 20.57 9.59 -5.79
CA GLN A 188 20.20 9.61 -7.22
C GLN A 188 21.06 8.63 -8.02
N GLU A 189 22.36 8.60 -7.79
CA GLU A 189 23.28 7.68 -8.45
C GLU A 189 22.96 6.23 -8.09
N TYR A 190 22.67 5.96 -6.82
CA TYR A 190 22.19 4.64 -6.36
C TYR A 190 20.94 4.20 -7.11
N GLY A 191 19.91 5.06 -7.19
CA GLY A 191 18.69 4.79 -7.93
C GLY A 191 18.90 4.50 -9.42
N LEU A 192 19.78 5.27 -10.07
CA LEU A 192 20.13 5.04 -11.48
C LEU A 192 20.84 3.69 -11.70
N ARG A 193 21.78 3.33 -10.83
CA ARG A 193 22.46 2.02 -10.88
C ARG A 193 21.48 0.85 -10.77
N LEU A 194 20.57 0.93 -9.80
CA LEU A 194 19.51 -0.08 -9.65
C LEU A 194 18.58 -0.14 -10.86
N SER A 195 18.16 1.00 -11.38
CA SER A 195 17.31 1.06 -12.58
C SER A 195 17.95 0.40 -13.78
N HIS A 196 19.26 0.59 -14.00
CA HIS A 196 20.00 -0.11 -15.05
C HIS A 196 20.07 -1.62 -14.81
N LEU A 197 20.34 -2.03 -13.58
CA LEU A 197 20.35 -3.45 -13.19
C LEU A 197 19.00 -4.11 -13.45
N HIS A 198 17.92 -3.50 -12.98
CA HIS A 198 16.56 -4.02 -13.14
C HIS A 198 16.14 -4.07 -14.61
N LYS A 199 16.46 -3.03 -15.39
CA LYS A 199 16.21 -3.04 -16.83
C LYS A 199 16.91 -4.23 -17.50
N HIS A 200 18.17 -4.46 -17.16
CA HIS A 200 18.91 -5.60 -17.72
C HIS A 200 18.29 -6.95 -17.32
N GLN A 201 17.84 -7.10 -16.07
CA GLN A 201 17.13 -8.30 -15.63
C GLN A 201 15.82 -8.50 -16.42
N MET A 202 15.00 -7.46 -16.57
CA MET A 202 13.75 -7.50 -17.32
C MET A 202 13.99 -7.85 -18.80
N ASP A 203 14.98 -7.24 -19.44
CA ASP A 203 15.33 -7.50 -20.85
C ASP A 203 15.75 -8.96 -21.10
N ASN A 204 16.29 -9.63 -20.06
CA ASN A 204 16.71 -11.04 -20.16
C ASN A 204 15.63 -12.05 -19.77
N THR A 205 14.65 -11.65 -18.95
CA THR A 205 13.58 -12.54 -18.47
C THR A 205 12.29 -12.39 -19.25
N SER A 206 12.06 -11.25 -19.90
CA SER A 206 10.86 -11.02 -20.69
C SER A 206 10.83 -11.88 -21.95
N PRO A 207 9.71 -12.52 -22.29
CA PRO A 207 9.57 -13.26 -23.55
C PRO A 207 9.71 -12.29 -24.74
N LYS A 208 10.76 -12.50 -25.54
CA LYS A 208 11.16 -11.56 -26.60
C LYS A 208 10.17 -11.44 -27.79
N ASN A 209 9.14 -12.29 -27.86
CA ASN A 209 8.18 -12.33 -28.97
C ASN A 209 6.78 -12.72 -28.50
N ASP A 210 6.29 -12.13 -27.42
CA ASP A 210 4.92 -12.38 -27.01
C ASP A 210 3.97 -11.43 -27.76
N HIS A 211 3.37 -11.96 -28.84
CA HIS A 211 2.38 -11.25 -29.64
C HIS A 211 1.10 -10.90 -28.83
N SER A 212 0.86 -11.57 -27.70
CA SER A 212 -0.30 -11.30 -26.84
C SER A 212 -0.23 -9.90 -26.23
N PHE A 213 0.92 -9.45 -25.76
CA PHE A 213 1.09 -8.10 -25.25
C PHE A 213 0.88 -7.01 -26.30
N SER A 214 1.34 -7.27 -27.53
CA SER A 214 1.12 -6.34 -28.66
C SER A 214 -0.37 -6.24 -29.02
N ALA A 215 -1.10 -7.35 -28.96
CA ALA A 215 -2.54 -7.36 -29.21
C ALA A 215 -3.29 -6.55 -28.13
N ILE A 216 -3.01 -6.81 -26.84
CA ILE A 216 -3.60 -6.07 -25.72
C ILE A 216 -3.30 -4.57 -25.80
N ALA A 217 -2.07 -4.20 -26.15
CA ALA A 217 -1.68 -2.80 -26.32
C ALA A 217 -2.48 -2.11 -27.45
N ASN A 218 -2.66 -2.79 -28.61
CA ASN A 218 -3.43 -2.25 -29.72
C ASN A 218 -4.91 -2.12 -29.36
N GLU A 219 -5.51 -3.15 -28.73
CA GLU A 219 -6.89 -3.10 -28.24
C GLU A 219 -7.10 -1.92 -27.24
N SER A 220 -6.13 -1.67 -26.38
CA SER A 220 -6.17 -0.54 -25.43
C SER A 220 -6.13 0.81 -26.15
N LEU A 221 -5.30 0.95 -27.19
CA LEU A 221 -5.24 2.16 -28.01
C LEU A 221 -6.52 2.40 -28.78
N ASP A 222 -7.07 1.35 -29.40
CA ASP A 222 -8.35 1.42 -30.13
C ASP A 222 -9.51 1.80 -29.19
N ALA A 223 -9.52 1.26 -27.96
CA ALA A 223 -10.50 1.61 -26.94
C ALA A 223 -10.39 3.08 -26.52
N ALA A 224 -9.17 3.59 -26.30
CA ALA A 224 -8.93 5.00 -25.98
C ALA A 224 -9.42 5.93 -27.12
N GLU A 225 -9.06 5.61 -28.36
CA GLU A 225 -9.52 6.38 -29.54
C GLU A 225 -11.05 6.39 -29.69
N LYS A 226 -11.70 5.26 -29.35
CA LYS A 226 -13.16 5.16 -29.36
C LYS A 226 -13.79 6.08 -28.30
N ILE A 227 -13.26 6.09 -27.08
CA ILE A 227 -13.73 6.97 -26.00
C ILE A 227 -13.58 8.45 -26.38
N GLU A 228 -12.45 8.84 -26.98
CA GLU A 228 -12.22 10.22 -27.44
C GLU A 228 -13.19 10.66 -28.52
N LYS A 229 -13.64 9.74 -29.37
CA LYS A 229 -14.62 10.00 -30.46
C LYS A 229 -16.08 9.98 -29.99
N GLU A 230 -16.36 9.41 -28.82
CA GLU A 230 -17.71 9.40 -28.28
C GLU A 230 -18.18 10.81 -27.94
N ASN A 231 -19.48 11.06 -28.16
CA ASN A 231 -20.04 12.36 -27.83
C ASN A 231 -20.08 12.53 -26.30
N GLN A 232 -19.23 13.40 -25.78
CA GLN A 232 -19.13 13.67 -24.34
C GLN A 232 -20.29 14.58 -23.92
N ILE A 233 -20.92 14.28 -22.79
CA ILE A 233 -21.88 15.18 -22.16
C ILE A 233 -21.13 16.40 -21.59
N ASP A 234 -21.83 17.53 -21.48
CA ASP A 234 -21.27 18.73 -20.83
C ASP A 234 -20.82 18.42 -19.40
N PHE A 235 -19.69 18.99 -18.98
CA PHE A 235 -19.12 18.72 -17.66
C PHE A 235 -20.08 19.07 -16.51
N GLU A 236 -20.82 20.18 -16.60
CA GLU A 236 -21.76 20.57 -15.56
C GLU A 236 -22.95 19.61 -15.45
N ASP A 237 -23.39 19.04 -16.58
CA ASP A 237 -24.45 18.04 -16.59
C ASP A 237 -23.94 16.68 -16.05
N TYR A 238 -22.73 16.28 -16.43
CA TYR A 238 -22.07 15.12 -15.82
C TYR A 238 -21.92 15.29 -14.30
N LEU A 239 -21.47 16.47 -13.84
CA LEU A 239 -21.27 16.75 -12.42
C LEU A 239 -22.59 16.70 -11.63
N LYS A 240 -23.68 17.23 -12.18
CA LYS A 240 -25.02 17.12 -11.56
C LYS A 240 -25.44 15.66 -11.39
N GLU A 241 -25.21 14.86 -12.43
CA GLU A 241 -25.53 13.42 -12.42
C GLU A 241 -24.68 12.67 -11.39
N PHE A 242 -23.37 12.92 -11.37
CA PHE A 242 -22.43 12.33 -10.44
C PHE A 242 -22.74 12.69 -8.97
N LEU A 243 -22.99 13.97 -8.68
CA LEU A 243 -23.34 14.44 -7.34
C LEU A 243 -24.75 14.03 -6.91
N GLY A 244 -25.68 13.88 -7.86
CA GLY A 244 -27.04 13.38 -7.60
C GLY A 244 -27.11 11.92 -7.17
N LYS A 245 -26.04 11.15 -7.35
CA LYS A 245 -25.89 9.78 -6.83
C LYS A 245 -25.52 9.73 -5.34
N ILE A 246 -25.51 10.84 -4.64
CA ILE A 246 -25.38 10.92 -3.17
C ILE A 246 -26.72 10.51 -2.58
N SER A 247 -26.81 9.33 -2.02
CA SER A 247 -27.97 8.84 -1.26
C SER A 247 -27.91 9.32 0.17
#